data_94cea0a0ad1d1688433c1b38eb6bba19
#
_entry.id   94cea0a0ad1d1688433c1b38eb6bba19
#
_cell.length_a   1.000
_cell.length_b   1.000
_cell.length_c   1.000
_cell.angle_alpha   90.00
_cell.angle_beta   90.00
_cell.angle_gamma   90.00
#
_symmetry.space_group_name_H-M   'P 1'
#
loop_
_entity.id
_entity.type
_entity.pdbx_description
1 polymer ?
#
loop_
_entity_poly.entity_id
_entity_poly.type
_entity_poly.pdbx_seq_one_letter_code
_entity_poly.pdbx_strand_id
1 'polypeptide(L)'
;NDDFKNLLDVFHKKGLKVIVDLVLSHTSEEHEWFKRSIKSKDNKFSDWYVWQDGDPEIPPNKWLSVFGGSSWKWSEKRNQFYLHNFLESQPDLNFHNEEVQNQMLNEIEYWLKFGVDGFRFDVINFLFHDTELRNNPYKDKKDVRPLGFNKNNPYGLQIHKYDNTRPEVIPYLEKIRKILDKYSAISIGEIVSEDPLETIGQYTNENRLHMAYCFEFLSEDFNFENIDVIVDDFFKNNPKSWPCWAFSNHDSKRIASRASENPKKIMEKLLKLKGNICIYQGEELGLRESNVEFQNIQDPFGKNFWPEFKGRDGCRIPMPWDAKAKNFGFSSNIPWLPIEKQYKNLCVATQIQDPNSTLNFTDRKS
;
A
#
# COMPACT_ATOMS: atom_id res chain seq x y z
N ASN A 1 5.29 4.43 23.18
CA ASN A 1 3.84 4.13 23.21
C ASN A 1 3.02 5.29 23.80
N ASP A 2 3.56 6.08 24.73
CA ASP A 2 2.83 7.18 25.36
C ASP A 2 2.52 8.31 24.38
N ASP A 3 3.44 8.64 23.49
CA ASP A 3 3.23 9.66 22.45
C ASP A 3 2.09 9.26 21.50
N PHE A 4 2.04 7.99 21.12
CA PHE A 4 0.97 7.48 20.24
C PHE A 4 -0.38 7.48 20.98
N LYS A 5 -0.40 7.12 22.26
CA LYS A 5 -1.61 7.23 23.08
C LYS A 5 -2.11 8.67 23.19
N ASN A 6 -1.19 9.62 23.43
CA ASN A 6 -1.52 11.04 23.44
C ASN A 6 -2.10 11.50 22.10
N LEU A 7 -1.54 11.02 20.98
CA LEU A 7 -2.06 11.32 19.65
C LEU A 7 -3.50 10.80 19.49
N LEU A 8 -3.77 9.53 19.84
CA LEU A 8 -5.13 8.96 19.80
C LEU A 8 -6.11 9.80 20.62
N ASP A 9 -5.73 10.16 21.87
CA ASP A 9 -6.58 10.96 22.75
C ASP A 9 -6.90 12.34 22.16
N VAL A 10 -5.94 12.99 21.48
CA VAL A 10 -6.15 14.29 20.83
C VAL A 10 -7.11 14.17 19.65
N PHE A 11 -6.95 13.12 18.82
CA PHE A 11 -7.82 12.90 17.66
C PHE A 11 -9.25 12.55 18.11
N HIS A 12 -9.39 11.62 19.06
CA HIS A 12 -10.70 11.23 19.59
C HIS A 12 -11.46 12.39 20.23
N LYS A 13 -10.77 13.26 20.99
CA LYS A 13 -11.38 14.50 21.55
C LYS A 13 -11.91 15.44 20.47
N LYS A 14 -11.38 15.37 19.26
CA LYS A 14 -11.85 16.12 18.09
C LYS A 14 -12.91 15.37 17.26
N GLY A 15 -13.35 14.20 17.70
CA GLY A 15 -14.30 13.34 16.97
C GLY A 15 -13.69 12.63 15.76
N LEU A 16 -12.36 12.64 15.63
CA LEU A 16 -11.65 11.97 14.53
C LEU A 16 -11.32 10.53 14.90
N LYS A 17 -11.29 9.66 13.93
CA LYS A 17 -10.90 8.25 14.05
C LYS A 17 -9.49 8.04 13.51
N VAL A 18 -8.77 7.10 14.11
CA VAL A 18 -7.38 6.78 13.72
C VAL A 18 -7.29 5.36 13.19
N ILE A 19 -6.93 5.24 11.93
CA ILE A 19 -6.65 3.97 11.25
C ILE A 19 -5.12 3.84 11.12
N VAL A 20 -4.58 2.68 11.48
CA VAL A 20 -3.15 2.39 11.42
C VAL A 20 -2.86 1.47 10.25
N ASP A 21 -1.76 1.73 9.55
CA ASP A 21 -1.24 0.80 8.54
C ASP A 21 -0.66 -0.44 9.22
N LEU A 22 -1.07 -1.62 8.79
CA LEU A 22 -0.64 -2.89 9.36
C LEU A 22 -0.18 -3.85 8.26
N VAL A 23 1.11 -4.13 8.24
CA VAL A 23 1.75 -5.06 7.33
C VAL A 23 1.67 -6.46 7.93
N LEU A 24 0.92 -7.36 7.30
CA LEU A 24 0.75 -8.74 7.76
C LEU A 24 1.60 -9.74 6.99
N SER A 25 1.94 -9.44 5.72
CA SER A 25 2.56 -10.39 4.79
C SER A 25 4.03 -10.69 5.08
N HIS A 26 4.76 -9.76 5.65
CA HIS A 26 6.21 -9.88 5.86
C HIS A 26 6.69 -9.12 7.11
N THR A 27 7.93 -9.33 7.49
CA THR A 27 8.60 -8.52 8.51
C THR A 27 9.91 -7.95 7.96
N SER A 28 10.55 -7.05 8.71
CA SER A 28 11.95 -6.74 8.46
C SER A 28 12.84 -7.98 8.75
N GLU A 29 13.94 -8.13 8.02
CA GLU A 29 14.98 -9.12 8.35
C GLU A 29 15.60 -8.89 9.75
N GLU A 30 15.48 -7.67 10.28
CA GLU A 30 15.89 -7.30 11.62
C GLU A 30 14.91 -7.74 12.71
N HIS A 31 13.72 -8.24 12.34
CA HIS A 31 12.74 -8.73 13.29
C HIS A 31 13.23 -9.96 14.04
N GLU A 32 12.96 -10.04 15.34
CA GLU A 32 13.42 -11.15 16.19
C GLU A 32 12.94 -12.53 15.70
N TRP A 33 11.78 -12.62 15.10
CA TRP A 33 11.26 -13.88 14.54
C TRP A 33 12.14 -14.36 13.39
N PHE A 34 12.51 -13.46 12.45
CA PHE A 34 13.39 -13.83 11.34
C PHE A 34 14.81 -14.16 11.81
N LYS A 35 15.36 -13.34 12.71
CA LYS A 35 16.68 -13.62 13.32
C LYS A 35 16.77 -14.97 14.02
N ARG A 36 15.65 -15.47 14.56
CA ARG A 36 15.57 -16.82 15.13
C ARG A 36 15.34 -17.87 14.07
N SER A 37 14.43 -17.62 13.14
CA SER A 37 14.11 -18.55 12.03
C SER A 37 15.35 -18.89 11.20
N ILE A 38 16.18 -17.89 10.83
CA ILE A 38 17.36 -18.08 9.98
C ILE A 38 18.50 -18.88 10.65
N LYS A 39 18.46 -19.04 11.99
CA LYS A 39 19.54 -19.73 12.73
C LYS A 39 19.52 -21.25 12.58
N SER A 40 18.34 -21.85 12.44
CA SER A 40 18.18 -23.30 12.45
C SER A 40 16.85 -23.72 11.88
N LYS A 41 16.77 -24.94 11.33
CA LYS A 41 15.54 -25.61 10.92
C LYS A 41 14.73 -26.15 12.12
N ASP A 42 15.33 -26.20 13.33
CA ASP A 42 14.79 -26.85 14.54
C ASP A 42 14.56 -25.85 15.68
N ASN A 43 13.84 -24.76 15.44
CA ASN A 43 13.44 -23.85 16.50
C ASN A 43 11.97 -23.43 16.32
N LYS A 44 11.39 -22.83 17.36
CA LYS A 44 9.98 -22.41 17.35
C LYS A 44 9.59 -21.57 16.13
N PHE A 45 10.50 -20.78 15.60
CA PHE A 45 10.25 -19.86 14.47
C PHE A 45 10.71 -20.44 13.14
N SER A 46 11.16 -21.70 13.10
CA SER A 46 11.76 -22.30 11.89
C SER A 46 10.81 -22.29 10.70
N ASP A 47 9.50 -22.43 10.92
CA ASP A 47 8.44 -22.46 9.89
C ASP A 47 7.56 -21.21 9.88
N TRP A 48 8.03 -20.12 10.51
CA TRP A 48 7.29 -18.86 10.52
C TRP A 48 7.48 -18.02 9.26
N TYR A 49 8.50 -18.34 8.47
CA TYR A 49 8.77 -17.73 7.17
C TYR A 49 8.75 -18.80 6.10
N VAL A 50 8.58 -18.39 4.85
CA VAL A 50 8.53 -19.32 3.72
C VAL A 50 9.95 -19.71 3.34
N TRP A 51 10.36 -20.91 3.69
CA TRP A 51 11.66 -21.49 3.39
C TRP A 51 11.57 -22.63 2.39
N GLN A 52 12.56 -22.75 1.50
CA GLN A 52 12.64 -23.84 0.54
C GLN A 52 14.08 -24.39 0.42
N ASP A 53 14.21 -25.71 0.49
CA ASP A 53 15.47 -26.38 0.16
C ASP A 53 15.77 -26.25 -1.33
N GLY A 54 17.07 -26.21 -1.70
CA GLY A 54 17.46 -26.13 -3.11
C GLY A 54 18.95 -25.99 -3.30
N ASP A 55 19.37 -25.83 -4.56
CA ASP A 55 20.72 -25.48 -4.95
C ASP A 55 20.86 -23.93 -4.92
N PRO A 56 21.88 -23.36 -4.27
CA PRO A 56 22.08 -21.91 -4.19
C PRO A 56 21.97 -21.15 -5.52
N GLU A 57 22.38 -21.81 -6.62
CA GLU A 57 22.37 -21.21 -7.96
C GLU A 57 21.01 -21.30 -8.67
N ILE A 58 20.07 -22.10 -8.13
CA ILE A 58 18.79 -22.40 -8.79
C ILE A 58 17.62 -22.07 -7.86
N PRO A 59 16.97 -20.89 -8.02
CA PRO A 59 15.78 -20.56 -7.23
C PRO A 59 14.66 -21.60 -7.39
N PRO A 60 13.82 -21.81 -6.36
CA PRO A 60 12.74 -22.80 -6.36
C PRO A 60 11.77 -22.69 -7.54
N ASN A 61 11.52 -21.48 -8.00
CA ASN A 61 10.71 -21.17 -9.17
C ASN A 61 11.07 -19.80 -9.78
N LYS A 62 10.30 -19.35 -10.77
CA LYS A 62 10.55 -18.10 -11.50
C LYS A 62 9.71 -16.93 -10.99
N TRP A 63 9.23 -16.95 -9.76
CA TRP A 63 8.53 -15.80 -9.20
C TRP A 63 9.45 -14.59 -9.09
N LEU A 64 8.89 -13.42 -9.35
CA LEU A 64 9.62 -12.16 -9.35
C LEU A 64 9.21 -11.30 -8.17
N SER A 65 10.19 -10.59 -7.61
CA SER A 65 9.93 -9.55 -6.62
C SER A 65 9.29 -8.33 -7.28
N VAL A 66 8.36 -7.70 -6.56
CA VAL A 66 7.74 -6.42 -6.95
C VAL A 66 8.80 -5.34 -7.22
N PHE A 67 9.92 -5.37 -6.49
CA PHE A 67 11.00 -4.39 -6.63
C PHE A 67 12.15 -4.83 -7.55
N GLY A 68 11.93 -5.90 -8.31
CA GLY A 68 12.85 -6.43 -9.30
C GLY A 68 13.68 -7.61 -8.79
N GLY A 69 14.10 -8.46 -9.73
CA GLY A 69 14.84 -9.68 -9.44
C GLY A 69 13.96 -10.86 -9.04
N SER A 70 14.59 -11.94 -8.56
CA SER A 70 13.92 -13.12 -8.03
C SER A 70 13.17 -12.79 -6.73
N SER A 71 12.05 -13.45 -6.46
CA SER A 71 11.41 -13.44 -5.13
C SER A 71 12.11 -14.35 -4.12
N TRP A 72 13.17 -15.02 -4.50
CA TRP A 72 13.88 -15.97 -3.66
C TRP A 72 15.30 -15.51 -3.37
N LYS A 73 15.67 -15.51 -2.09
CA LYS A 73 17.02 -15.20 -1.63
C LYS A 73 17.62 -16.39 -0.90
N TRP A 74 18.82 -16.82 -1.33
CA TRP A 74 19.57 -17.85 -0.63
C TRP A 74 20.15 -17.35 0.68
N SER A 75 20.01 -18.15 1.73
CA SER A 75 20.62 -17.92 3.04
C SER A 75 21.70 -18.95 3.32
N GLU A 76 22.98 -18.55 3.31
CA GLU A 76 24.10 -19.38 3.69
C GLU A 76 23.99 -19.92 5.12
N LYS A 77 23.39 -19.12 6.04
CA LYS A 77 23.24 -19.52 7.45
C LYS A 77 22.33 -20.71 7.64
N ARG A 78 21.32 -20.85 6.75
CA ARG A 78 20.30 -21.88 6.88
C ARG A 78 20.37 -22.92 5.78
N ASN A 79 21.16 -22.69 4.73
CA ASN A 79 21.22 -23.50 3.51
C ASN A 79 19.80 -23.74 2.93
N GLN A 80 19.04 -22.64 2.79
CA GLN A 80 17.71 -22.63 2.18
C GLN A 80 17.47 -21.29 1.51
N PHE A 81 16.56 -21.26 0.54
CA PHE A 81 15.95 -20.02 0.06
C PHE A 81 14.86 -19.56 1.03
N TYR A 82 14.69 -18.25 1.16
CA TYR A 82 13.47 -17.65 1.71
C TYR A 82 12.74 -16.81 0.66
N LEU A 83 11.41 -16.76 0.77
CA LEU A 83 10.57 -15.94 -0.09
C LEU A 83 10.56 -14.49 0.38
N HIS A 84 10.59 -13.55 -0.57
CA HIS A 84 10.35 -12.12 -0.36
C HIS A 84 9.63 -11.55 -1.57
N ASN A 85 8.35 -11.23 -1.44
CA ASN A 85 7.60 -10.60 -2.54
C ASN A 85 8.06 -9.17 -2.83
N PHE A 86 8.73 -8.53 -1.87
CA PHE A 86 9.24 -7.15 -1.95
C PHE A 86 10.78 -7.12 -1.87
N LEU A 87 11.38 -6.39 -0.94
CA LEU A 87 12.84 -6.36 -0.79
C LEU A 87 13.36 -7.66 -0.15
N GLU A 88 14.59 -8.02 -0.44
CA GLU A 88 15.29 -9.12 0.23
C GLU A 88 15.31 -8.95 1.77
N SER A 89 15.31 -7.69 2.24
CA SER A 89 15.21 -7.35 3.66
C SER A 89 13.80 -7.44 4.25
N GLN A 90 12.82 -7.89 3.46
CA GLN A 90 11.41 -8.05 3.83
C GLN A 90 10.95 -9.50 3.62
N PRO A 91 11.47 -10.47 4.42
CA PRO A 91 11.11 -11.89 4.29
C PRO A 91 9.62 -12.13 4.58
N ASP A 92 8.98 -12.94 3.74
CA ASP A 92 7.56 -13.25 3.83
C ASP A 92 7.25 -14.24 4.96
N LEU A 93 6.21 -13.92 5.71
CA LEU A 93 5.66 -14.81 6.73
C LEU A 93 4.91 -16.00 6.09
N ASN A 94 5.04 -17.16 6.70
CA ASN A 94 4.38 -18.37 6.24
C ASN A 94 2.93 -18.46 6.77
N PHE A 95 1.98 -17.93 6.03
CA PHE A 95 0.56 -17.98 6.40
C PHE A 95 -0.09 -19.36 6.28
N HIS A 96 0.60 -20.36 5.71
CA HIS A 96 0.17 -21.76 5.80
C HIS A 96 0.40 -22.32 7.21
N ASN A 97 1.21 -21.66 8.04
CA ASN A 97 1.40 -21.98 9.46
C ASN A 97 0.31 -21.29 10.30
N GLU A 98 -0.51 -22.08 11.00
CA GLU A 98 -1.58 -21.56 11.87
C GLU A 98 -1.07 -20.72 13.05
N GLU A 99 0.14 -20.99 13.55
CA GLU A 99 0.74 -20.16 14.61
C GLU A 99 0.99 -18.73 14.11
N VAL A 100 1.45 -18.57 12.86
CA VAL A 100 1.65 -17.26 12.22
C VAL A 100 0.31 -16.55 12.07
N GLN A 101 -0.71 -17.24 11.53
CA GLN A 101 -2.06 -16.67 11.40
C GLN A 101 -2.59 -16.16 12.76
N ASN A 102 -2.49 -16.99 13.79
CA ASN A 102 -2.98 -16.65 15.12
C ASN A 102 -2.18 -15.51 15.75
N GLN A 103 -0.86 -15.47 15.54
CA GLN A 103 -0.05 -14.36 16.04
C GLN A 103 -0.43 -13.04 15.37
N MET A 104 -0.65 -13.02 14.05
CA MET A 104 -1.08 -11.81 13.35
C MET A 104 -2.49 -11.35 13.81
N LEU A 105 -3.40 -12.27 14.11
CA LEU A 105 -4.69 -11.93 14.72
C LEU A 105 -4.52 -11.32 16.12
N ASN A 106 -3.56 -11.80 16.91
CA ASN A 106 -3.23 -11.23 18.22
C ASN A 106 -2.63 -9.82 18.09
N GLU A 107 -1.80 -9.56 17.06
CA GLU A 107 -1.28 -8.21 16.79
C GLU A 107 -2.42 -7.23 16.45
N ILE A 108 -3.37 -7.64 15.62
CA ILE A 108 -4.58 -6.86 15.33
C ILE A 108 -5.32 -6.54 16.64
N GLU A 109 -5.60 -7.55 17.46
CA GLU A 109 -6.33 -7.37 18.72
C GLU A 109 -5.55 -6.51 19.73
N TYR A 110 -4.22 -6.60 19.76
CA TYR A 110 -3.36 -5.75 20.59
C TYR A 110 -3.56 -4.26 20.28
N TRP A 111 -3.50 -3.87 19.00
CA TRP A 111 -3.67 -2.49 18.60
C TRP A 111 -5.10 -1.97 18.81
N LEU A 112 -6.12 -2.83 18.63
CA LEU A 112 -7.51 -2.50 18.95
C LEU A 112 -7.68 -2.22 20.45
N LYS A 113 -7.10 -3.05 21.32
CA LYS A 113 -7.07 -2.81 22.78
C LYS A 113 -6.31 -1.54 23.15
N PHE A 114 -5.31 -1.17 22.33
CA PHE A 114 -4.57 0.07 22.53
C PHE A 114 -5.40 1.31 22.18
N GLY A 115 -6.45 1.18 21.38
CA GLY A 115 -7.42 2.22 21.07
C GLY A 115 -7.45 2.71 19.63
N VAL A 116 -6.83 2.01 18.68
CA VAL A 116 -7.00 2.35 17.24
C VAL A 116 -8.41 2.00 16.78
N ASP A 117 -8.92 2.77 15.84
CA ASP A 117 -10.29 2.61 15.33
C ASP A 117 -10.37 1.70 14.09
N GLY A 118 -9.23 1.24 13.59
CA GLY A 118 -9.18 0.34 12.45
C GLY A 118 -7.80 0.22 11.82
N PHE A 119 -7.76 -0.47 10.68
CA PHE A 119 -6.52 -0.75 9.96
C PHE A 119 -6.64 -0.53 8.45
N ARG A 120 -5.56 -0.04 7.86
CA ARG A 120 -5.26 -0.26 6.45
C ARG A 120 -4.34 -1.47 6.39
N PHE A 121 -4.78 -2.55 5.78
CA PHE A 121 -3.98 -3.74 5.57
C PHE A 121 -3.18 -3.62 4.28
N ASP A 122 -1.86 -3.57 4.44
CA ASP A 122 -0.89 -3.52 3.35
C ASP A 122 -0.96 -4.81 2.55
N VAL A 123 -1.07 -4.70 1.22
CA VAL A 123 -1.07 -5.82 0.25
C VAL A 123 -1.73 -7.10 0.76
N ILE A 124 -2.95 -6.98 1.29
CA ILE A 124 -3.66 -8.06 1.99
C ILE A 124 -3.83 -9.34 1.16
N ASN A 125 -3.72 -9.26 -0.15
CA ASN A 125 -3.81 -10.39 -1.05
C ASN A 125 -2.50 -11.18 -1.19
N PHE A 126 -1.40 -10.76 -0.54
CA PHE A 126 -0.09 -11.43 -0.59
C PHE A 126 0.17 -12.41 0.58
N LEU A 127 -0.85 -12.71 1.41
CA LEU A 127 -0.67 -13.52 2.61
C LEU A 127 -0.37 -15.00 2.30
N PHE A 128 -0.91 -15.53 1.22
CA PHE A 128 -0.78 -16.94 0.87
C PHE A 128 -0.18 -17.09 -0.52
N HIS A 129 0.63 -18.12 -0.68
CA HIS A 129 1.22 -18.56 -1.94
C HIS A 129 0.81 -19.98 -2.27
N ASP A 130 1.08 -20.43 -3.48
CA ASP A 130 0.88 -21.81 -3.91
C ASP A 130 1.93 -22.72 -3.29
N THR A 131 1.52 -23.71 -2.49
CA THR A 131 2.42 -24.64 -1.81
C THR A 131 3.16 -25.60 -2.74
N GLU A 132 2.67 -25.79 -3.98
CA GLU A 132 3.35 -26.55 -5.02
C GLU A 132 4.42 -25.72 -5.74
N LEU A 133 4.55 -24.42 -5.42
CA LEU A 133 5.52 -23.50 -5.99
C LEU A 133 5.51 -23.44 -7.53
N ARG A 134 4.34 -23.60 -8.16
CA ARG A 134 4.19 -23.55 -9.61
C ARG A 134 4.60 -22.19 -10.16
N ASN A 135 5.26 -22.20 -11.33
CA ASN A 135 5.63 -20.97 -12.00
C ASN A 135 4.41 -20.15 -12.44
N ASN A 136 4.47 -18.84 -12.25
CA ASN A 136 3.49 -17.95 -12.85
C ASN A 136 3.58 -17.97 -14.36
N PRO A 137 2.44 -18.03 -15.10
CA PRO A 137 2.44 -17.86 -16.55
C PRO A 137 2.92 -16.46 -16.94
N TYR A 138 3.50 -16.33 -18.13
CA TYR A 138 3.81 -15.02 -18.70
C TYR A 138 2.61 -14.45 -19.44
N LYS A 139 2.43 -13.14 -19.39
CA LYS A 139 1.46 -12.39 -20.19
C LYS A 139 1.91 -12.33 -21.64
N ASP A 140 0.96 -12.36 -22.58
CA ASP A 140 1.25 -11.95 -23.93
C ASP A 140 1.63 -10.44 -23.95
N LYS A 141 2.63 -10.07 -24.75
CA LYS A 141 3.12 -8.69 -24.83
C LYS A 141 2.02 -7.64 -25.10
N LYS A 142 0.87 -8.06 -25.59
CA LYS A 142 -0.30 -7.21 -25.86
C LYS A 142 -1.17 -6.92 -24.62
N ASP A 143 -1.04 -7.76 -23.58
CA ASP A 143 -1.90 -7.74 -22.39
C ASP A 143 -1.20 -7.21 -21.13
N VAL A 144 -0.05 -6.58 -21.32
CA VAL A 144 0.70 -5.98 -20.20
C VAL A 144 -0.07 -4.77 -19.70
N ARG A 145 -1.00 -4.99 -18.77
CA ARG A 145 -1.58 -3.92 -17.97
C ARG A 145 -0.58 -3.54 -16.89
N PRO A 146 -0.23 -2.26 -16.75
CA PRO A 146 0.57 -1.83 -15.62
C PRO A 146 -0.25 -1.99 -14.33
N LEU A 147 0.16 -2.92 -13.47
CA LEU A 147 -0.42 -3.14 -12.13
C LEU A 147 -0.01 -2.01 -11.15
N GLY A 148 -0.02 -0.73 -11.60
CA GLY A 148 0.54 0.38 -10.82
C GLY A 148 2.07 0.43 -10.82
N PHE A 149 2.74 -0.51 -11.48
CA PHE A 149 4.20 -0.54 -11.60
C PHE A 149 4.67 0.04 -12.93
N ASN A 150 5.93 0.48 -12.96
CA ASN A 150 6.58 0.87 -14.21
C ASN A 150 6.46 -0.26 -15.25
N LYS A 151 6.04 0.07 -16.46
CA LYS A 151 5.92 -0.87 -17.60
C LYS A 151 7.23 -1.61 -17.96
N ASN A 152 8.36 -1.13 -17.48
CA ASN A 152 9.66 -1.78 -17.63
C ASN A 152 9.98 -2.75 -16.48
N ASN A 153 9.13 -2.86 -15.46
CA ASN A 153 9.30 -3.80 -14.38
C ASN A 153 8.92 -5.22 -14.84
N PRO A 154 9.87 -6.19 -14.84
CA PRO A 154 9.59 -7.56 -15.25
C PRO A 154 8.47 -8.24 -14.47
N TYR A 155 8.20 -7.80 -13.22
CA TYR A 155 7.07 -8.28 -12.43
C TYR A 155 5.75 -8.18 -13.22
N GLY A 156 5.48 -7.07 -13.87
CA GLY A 156 4.29 -6.86 -14.67
C GLY A 156 4.13 -7.78 -15.90
N LEU A 157 5.15 -8.56 -16.27
CA LEU A 157 5.12 -9.53 -17.37
C LEU A 157 4.57 -10.90 -16.99
N GLN A 158 4.37 -11.16 -15.69
CA GLN A 158 3.80 -12.41 -15.21
C GLN A 158 2.32 -12.24 -14.86
N ILE A 159 1.54 -13.31 -15.01
CA ILE A 159 0.19 -13.43 -14.45
C ILE A 159 0.37 -13.99 -13.04
N HIS A 160 0.16 -13.15 -12.03
CA HIS A 160 0.38 -13.48 -10.62
C HIS A 160 -0.73 -14.38 -10.06
N LYS A 161 -0.70 -15.65 -10.47
CA LYS A 161 -1.70 -16.64 -10.12
C LYS A 161 -1.33 -17.48 -8.90
N TYR A 162 -0.02 -17.64 -8.66
CA TYR A 162 0.49 -18.60 -7.70
C TYR A 162 1.22 -17.96 -6.51
N ASP A 163 1.73 -16.76 -6.65
CA ASP A 163 2.49 -16.03 -5.63
C ASP A 163 1.63 -15.11 -4.75
N ASN A 164 0.42 -14.75 -5.20
CA ASN A 164 -0.51 -13.94 -4.40
C ASN A 164 -1.97 -14.20 -4.81
N THR A 165 -2.91 -13.47 -4.20
CA THR A 165 -4.37 -13.51 -4.47
C THR A 165 -4.95 -14.93 -4.42
N ARG A 166 -4.46 -15.72 -3.46
CA ARG A 166 -4.87 -17.11 -3.29
C ARG A 166 -6.23 -17.20 -2.59
N PRO A 167 -7.05 -18.24 -2.90
CA PRO A 167 -8.37 -18.42 -2.28
C PRO A 167 -8.30 -18.60 -0.75
N GLU A 168 -7.17 -19.05 -0.22
CA GLU A 168 -6.92 -19.23 1.21
C GLU A 168 -6.97 -17.90 2.00
N VAL A 169 -6.84 -16.75 1.33
CA VAL A 169 -6.99 -15.42 1.94
C VAL A 169 -8.41 -15.22 2.48
N ILE A 170 -9.44 -15.67 1.74
CA ILE A 170 -10.85 -15.41 2.07
C ILE A 170 -11.23 -15.84 3.50
N PRO A 171 -11.03 -17.10 3.92
CA PRO A 171 -11.36 -17.49 5.29
C PRO A 171 -10.54 -16.76 6.35
N TYR A 172 -9.34 -16.28 6.01
CA TYR A 172 -8.55 -15.45 6.93
C TYR A 172 -9.13 -14.04 7.08
N LEU A 173 -9.64 -13.41 6.00
CA LEU A 173 -10.36 -12.13 6.09
C LEU A 173 -11.59 -12.24 7.01
N GLU A 174 -12.29 -13.36 6.97
CA GLU A 174 -13.43 -13.60 7.86
C GLU A 174 -13.01 -13.72 9.34
N LYS A 175 -11.83 -14.28 9.63
CA LYS A 175 -11.25 -14.28 10.97
C LYS A 175 -10.92 -12.85 11.43
N ILE A 176 -10.29 -12.05 10.56
CA ILE A 176 -9.99 -10.64 10.82
C ILE A 176 -11.29 -9.89 11.13
N ARG A 177 -12.31 -10.03 10.27
CA ARG A 177 -13.58 -9.33 10.43
C ARG A 177 -14.24 -9.61 11.78
N LYS A 178 -14.26 -10.86 12.22
CA LYS A 178 -14.82 -11.23 13.53
C LYS A 178 -14.13 -10.51 14.70
N ILE A 179 -12.82 -10.26 14.59
CA ILE A 179 -12.10 -9.48 15.61
C ILE A 179 -12.49 -8.00 15.51
N LEU A 180 -12.49 -7.42 14.33
CA LEU A 180 -12.83 -6.01 14.12
C LEU A 180 -14.24 -5.67 14.65
N ASP A 181 -15.22 -6.53 14.38
CA ASP A 181 -16.61 -6.35 14.83
C ASP A 181 -16.74 -6.28 16.35
N LYS A 182 -15.92 -7.03 17.13
CA LYS A 182 -15.90 -6.96 18.60
C LYS A 182 -15.52 -5.56 19.12
N TYR A 183 -14.73 -4.81 18.36
CA TYR A 183 -14.22 -3.49 18.73
C TYR A 183 -14.89 -2.35 17.99
N SER A 184 -15.89 -2.63 17.16
CA SER A 184 -16.51 -1.66 16.23
C SER A 184 -15.47 -0.94 15.36
N ALA A 185 -14.41 -1.64 14.99
CA ALA A 185 -13.30 -1.13 14.20
C ALA A 185 -13.53 -1.41 12.71
N ILE A 186 -12.89 -0.61 11.84
CA ILE A 186 -13.02 -0.74 10.40
C ILE A 186 -11.74 -1.25 9.74
N SER A 187 -11.86 -1.74 8.52
CA SER A 187 -10.73 -2.20 7.71
C SER A 187 -10.76 -1.65 6.30
N ILE A 188 -9.57 -1.30 5.80
CA ILE A 188 -9.31 -0.95 4.41
C ILE A 188 -8.22 -1.90 3.91
N GLY A 189 -8.51 -2.69 2.87
CA GLY A 189 -7.49 -3.53 2.23
C GLY A 189 -6.84 -2.82 1.05
N GLU A 190 -5.53 -2.97 0.91
CA GLU A 190 -4.85 -2.65 -0.34
C GLU A 190 -4.81 -3.88 -1.23
N ILE A 191 -5.19 -3.72 -2.50
CA ILE A 191 -5.27 -4.81 -3.47
C ILE A 191 -4.38 -4.53 -4.66
N VAL A 192 -3.43 -5.44 -4.89
CA VAL A 192 -2.58 -5.47 -6.09
C VAL A 192 -2.78 -6.83 -6.75
N SER A 193 -3.65 -6.92 -7.75
CA SER A 193 -4.01 -8.18 -8.41
C SER A 193 -4.24 -7.99 -9.91
N GLU A 194 -4.35 -9.09 -10.65
CA GLU A 194 -4.62 -9.08 -12.08
C GLU A 194 -6.00 -8.49 -12.41
N ASP A 195 -6.99 -8.80 -11.56
CA ASP A 195 -8.37 -8.29 -11.65
C ASP A 195 -8.74 -7.54 -10.36
N PRO A 196 -8.22 -6.30 -10.20
CA PRO A 196 -8.28 -5.60 -8.91
C PRO A 196 -9.71 -5.28 -8.48
N LEU A 197 -10.60 -4.90 -9.39
CA LEU A 197 -12.00 -4.59 -9.06
C LEU A 197 -12.79 -5.84 -8.66
N GLU A 198 -12.57 -6.97 -9.34
CA GLU A 198 -13.13 -8.27 -8.95
C GLU A 198 -12.62 -8.68 -7.56
N THR A 199 -11.32 -8.54 -7.32
CA THR A 199 -10.72 -8.88 -6.02
C THR A 199 -11.28 -8.00 -4.90
N ILE A 200 -11.46 -6.68 -5.12
CA ILE A 200 -12.16 -5.81 -4.17
C ILE A 200 -13.57 -6.36 -3.91
N GLY A 201 -14.30 -6.71 -4.98
CA GLY A 201 -15.63 -7.30 -4.87
C GLY A 201 -15.66 -8.53 -3.97
N GLN A 202 -14.71 -9.44 -4.15
CA GLN A 202 -14.57 -10.65 -3.34
C GLN A 202 -14.16 -10.36 -1.90
N TYR A 203 -13.19 -9.44 -1.68
CA TYR A 203 -12.61 -9.19 -0.36
C TYR A 203 -13.45 -8.29 0.54
N THR A 204 -14.39 -7.55 -0.02
CA THR A 204 -15.30 -6.65 0.72
C THR A 204 -16.76 -7.13 0.75
N ASN A 205 -17.02 -8.34 0.25
CA ASN A 205 -18.33 -8.97 0.40
C ASN A 205 -18.63 -9.26 1.88
N GLU A 206 -19.87 -9.67 2.18
CA GLU A 206 -20.37 -9.91 3.55
C GLU A 206 -19.37 -10.67 4.42
N ASN A 207 -19.17 -10.21 5.67
CA ASN A 207 -18.28 -10.80 6.68
C ASN A 207 -16.77 -10.81 6.37
N ARG A 208 -16.34 -10.00 5.39
CA ARG A 208 -14.91 -9.79 5.05
C ARG A 208 -14.50 -8.36 5.38
N LEU A 209 -13.52 -7.79 4.67
CA LEU A 209 -13.11 -6.41 4.90
C LEU A 209 -14.28 -5.44 4.73
N HIS A 210 -14.25 -4.29 5.43
CA HIS A 210 -15.27 -3.26 5.27
C HIS A 210 -15.16 -2.56 3.94
N MET A 211 -13.93 -2.29 3.48
CA MET A 211 -13.64 -1.69 2.19
C MET A 211 -12.24 -2.08 1.73
N ALA A 212 -11.95 -1.85 0.45
CA ALA A 212 -10.62 -2.00 -0.10
C ALA A 212 -10.39 -1.01 -1.24
N TYR A 213 -9.14 -0.70 -1.54
CA TYR A 213 -8.72 0.08 -2.69
C TYR A 213 -7.73 -0.68 -3.56
N CYS A 214 -7.63 -0.28 -4.81
CA CYS A 214 -6.69 -0.80 -5.78
C CYS A 214 -6.04 0.31 -6.59
N PHE A 215 -5.16 -0.06 -7.51
CA PHE A 215 -4.41 0.87 -8.33
C PHE A 215 -5.14 1.31 -9.61
N GLU A 216 -6.43 1.01 -9.77
CA GLU A 216 -7.21 1.35 -10.98
C GLU A 216 -7.15 2.86 -11.30
N PHE A 217 -7.37 3.72 -10.30
CA PHE A 217 -7.28 5.16 -10.45
C PHE A 217 -5.89 5.74 -10.10
N LEU A 218 -4.93 4.89 -9.76
CA LEU A 218 -3.57 5.28 -9.37
C LEU A 218 -2.54 5.05 -10.49
N SER A 219 -2.91 4.37 -11.58
CA SER A 219 -2.02 4.07 -12.71
C SER A 219 -1.67 5.32 -13.51
N GLU A 220 -0.53 5.30 -14.23
CA GLU A 220 -0.14 6.40 -15.13
C GLU A 220 -1.04 6.51 -16.36
N ASP A 221 -1.61 5.39 -16.81
CA ASP A 221 -2.51 5.30 -17.96
C ASP A 221 -3.98 5.58 -17.60
N PHE A 222 -4.23 6.10 -16.40
CA PHE A 222 -5.54 6.45 -15.91
C PHE A 222 -6.25 7.48 -16.80
N ASN A 223 -7.50 7.19 -17.21
CA ASN A 223 -8.35 8.11 -17.93
C ASN A 223 -9.46 8.69 -17.04
N PHE A 224 -9.39 9.99 -16.79
CA PHE A 224 -10.33 10.71 -15.91
C PHE A 224 -11.77 10.65 -16.42
N GLU A 225 -12.01 10.53 -17.73
CA GLU A 225 -13.34 10.45 -18.31
C GLU A 225 -14.07 9.12 -18.04
N ASN A 226 -13.30 8.05 -17.78
CA ASN A 226 -13.86 6.70 -17.58
C ASN A 226 -14.28 6.41 -16.13
N ILE A 227 -14.04 7.33 -15.19
CA ILE A 227 -14.27 7.09 -13.75
C ILE A 227 -15.70 6.62 -13.46
N ASP A 228 -16.70 7.34 -13.98
CA ASP A 228 -18.11 7.02 -13.68
C ASP A 228 -18.49 5.65 -14.21
N VAL A 229 -18.01 5.29 -15.40
CA VAL A 229 -18.25 3.97 -16.02
C VAL A 229 -17.67 2.86 -15.14
N ILE A 230 -16.42 3.03 -14.68
CA ILE A 230 -15.75 2.05 -13.82
C ILE A 230 -16.48 1.90 -12.48
N VAL A 231 -16.90 3.01 -11.87
CA VAL A 231 -17.63 2.99 -10.60
C VAL A 231 -19.00 2.34 -10.76
N ASP A 232 -19.75 2.67 -11.80
CA ASP A 232 -21.07 2.11 -12.07
C ASP A 232 -20.98 0.61 -12.38
N ASP A 233 -20.02 0.18 -13.18
CA ASP A 233 -19.77 -1.23 -13.49
C ASP A 233 -19.33 -2.01 -12.24
N PHE A 234 -18.52 -1.41 -11.37
CA PHE A 234 -18.15 -2.04 -10.09
C PHE A 234 -19.40 -2.37 -9.26
N PHE A 235 -20.28 -1.40 -9.01
CA PHE A 235 -21.46 -1.61 -8.18
C PHE A 235 -22.54 -2.48 -8.85
N LYS A 236 -22.59 -2.50 -10.17
CA LYS A 236 -23.47 -3.42 -10.92
C LYS A 236 -23.04 -4.88 -10.73
N ASN A 237 -21.73 -5.14 -10.78
CA ASN A 237 -21.18 -6.50 -10.67
C ASN A 237 -20.99 -6.94 -9.21
N ASN A 238 -20.79 -6.00 -8.28
CA ASN A 238 -20.49 -6.25 -6.87
C ASN A 238 -21.44 -5.49 -5.93
N PRO A 239 -22.76 -5.78 -5.94
CA PRO A 239 -23.77 -4.97 -5.25
C PRO A 239 -23.68 -4.99 -3.71
N LYS A 240 -22.96 -5.97 -3.13
CA LYS A 240 -22.78 -6.12 -1.68
C LYS A 240 -21.38 -5.69 -1.19
N SER A 241 -20.53 -5.23 -2.10
CA SER A 241 -19.15 -4.90 -1.83
C SER A 241 -18.95 -3.39 -1.74
N TRP A 242 -17.86 -2.95 -1.08
CA TRP A 242 -17.63 -1.54 -0.83
C TRP A 242 -16.19 -1.12 -1.16
N PRO A 243 -15.98 -0.29 -2.19
CA PRO A 243 -14.68 0.22 -2.56
C PRO A 243 -14.30 1.44 -1.72
N CYS A 244 -12.99 1.71 -1.63
CA CYS A 244 -12.41 2.96 -1.17
C CYS A 244 -11.60 3.57 -2.33
N TRP A 245 -12.13 4.61 -2.96
CA TRP A 245 -11.50 5.23 -4.11
C TRP A 245 -10.37 6.17 -3.71
N ALA A 246 -9.23 6.08 -4.38
CA ALA A 246 -8.08 6.94 -4.19
C ALA A 246 -7.54 7.38 -5.54
N PHE A 247 -7.23 8.68 -5.70
CA PHE A 247 -6.61 9.22 -6.89
C PHE A 247 -5.11 9.44 -6.73
N SER A 248 -4.61 9.46 -5.52
CA SER A 248 -3.19 9.50 -5.16
C SER A 248 -2.95 8.69 -3.90
N ASN A 249 -1.75 8.17 -3.76
CA ASN A 249 -1.25 7.56 -2.53
C ASN A 249 0.28 7.74 -2.44
N HIS A 250 0.90 7.11 -1.45
CA HIS A 250 2.36 7.15 -1.24
C HIS A 250 3.16 6.24 -2.19
N ASP A 251 2.50 5.49 -3.06
CA ASP A 251 3.12 4.57 -4.02
C ASP A 251 2.90 4.98 -5.48
N SER A 252 2.09 6.01 -5.72
CA SER A 252 1.75 6.46 -7.06
C SER A 252 2.01 7.94 -7.24
N LYS A 253 2.39 8.31 -8.46
CA LYS A 253 2.55 9.70 -8.86
C LYS A 253 1.26 10.48 -8.59
N ARG A 254 1.39 11.68 -8.02
CA ARG A 254 0.25 12.52 -7.64
C ARG A 254 -0.69 12.80 -8.80
N ILE A 255 -2.00 12.71 -8.58
CA ILE A 255 -3.04 12.91 -9.60
C ILE A 255 -2.91 14.28 -10.30
N ALA A 256 -2.58 15.35 -9.57
CA ALA A 256 -2.39 16.67 -10.14
C ALA A 256 -1.22 16.75 -11.17
N SER A 257 -0.38 15.71 -11.25
CA SER A 257 0.67 15.56 -12.26
C SER A 257 0.33 14.56 -13.35
N ARG A 258 -0.70 13.72 -13.16
CA ARG A 258 -1.15 12.72 -14.14
C ARG A 258 -2.35 13.20 -14.94
N ALA A 259 -3.29 13.88 -14.27
CA ALA A 259 -4.47 14.43 -14.91
C ALA A 259 -4.19 15.84 -15.50
N SER A 260 -4.84 16.16 -16.61
CA SER A 260 -4.83 17.49 -17.22
C SER A 260 -5.79 18.48 -16.55
N GLU A 261 -6.70 17.96 -15.71
CA GLU A 261 -7.76 18.71 -15.06
C GLU A 261 -7.21 19.63 -13.96
N ASN A 262 -7.98 20.69 -13.70
CA ASN A 262 -7.71 21.57 -12.56
C ASN A 262 -7.89 20.77 -11.25
N PRO A 263 -7.01 20.96 -10.23
CA PRO A 263 -7.12 20.26 -8.93
C PRO A 263 -8.51 20.32 -8.28
N LYS A 264 -9.24 21.43 -8.40
CA LYS A 264 -10.61 21.52 -7.87
C LYS A 264 -11.59 20.58 -8.58
N LYS A 265 -11.46 20.42 -9.90
CA LYS A 265 -12.28 19.44 -10.65
C LYS A 265 -11.97 18.01 -10.24
N ILE A 266 -10.69 17.73 -9.98
CA ILE A 266 -10.25 16.43 -9.50
C ILE A 266 -10.89 16.13 -8.14
N MET A 267 -10.79 17.07 -7.19
CA MET A 267 -11.40 16.93 -5.87
C MET A 267 -12.94 16.84 -5.94
N GLU A 268 -13.58 17.66 -6.77
CA GLU A 268 -15.02 17.59 -6.97
C GLU A 268 -15.46 16.21 -7.50
N LYS A 269 -14.67 15.62 -8.41
CA LYS A 269 -14.95 14.29 -8.95
C LYS A 269 -14.83 13.22 -7.86
N LEU A 270 -13.71 13.21 -7.12
CA LEU A 270 -13.47 12.26 -6.05
C LEU A 270 -14.58 12.30 -4.98
N LEU A 271 -14.93 13.50 -4.52
CA LEU A 271 -15.95 13.70 -3.47
C LEU A 271 -17.37 13.30 -3.89
N LYS A 272 -17.65 13.14 -5.19
CA LYS A 272 -18.95 12.71 -5.72
C LYS A 272 -19.07 11.21 -5.97
N LEU A 273 -17.97 10.45 -5.85
CA LEU A 273 -18.01 9.03 -6.15
C LEU A 273 -18.83 8.25 -5.11
N LYS A 274 -19.62 7.30 -5.60
CA LYS A 274 -20.25 6.31 -4.74
C LYS A 274 -19.19 5.38 -4.14
N GLY A 275 -19.18 5.19 -2.81
CA GLY A 275 -18.18 4.43 -2.08
C GLY A 275 -17.52 5.30 -1.02
N ASN A 276 -16.47 4.76 -0.38
CA ASN A 276 -15.57 5.58 0.44
C ASN A 276 -14.49 6.20 -0.44
N ILE A 277 -13.91 7.28 0.05
CA ILE A 277 -12.79 7.96 -0.61
C ILE A 277 -11.61 8.07 0.34
N CYS A 278 -10.41 8.04 -0.21
CA CYS A 278 -9.17 8.30 0.50
C CYS A 278 -8.47 9.48 -0.19
N ILE A 279 -8.31 10.57 0.54
CA ILE A 279 -7.59 11.77 0.09
C ILE A 279 -6.15 11.64 0.58
N TYR A 280 -5.20 11.62 -0.35
CA TYR A 280 -3.78 11.61 0.01
C TYR A 280 -3.34 13.01 0.43
N GLN A 281 -2.59 13.11 1.55
CA GLN A 281 -2.13 14.38 2.09
C GLN A 281 -1.48 15.26 1.01
N GLY A 282 -1.93 16.52 0.90
CA GLY A 282 -1.49 17.46 -0.12
C GLY A 282 -2.31 17.43 -1.42
N GLU A 283 -3.18 16.43 -1.61
CA GLU A 283 -4.10 16.39 -2.74
C GLU A 283 -5.15 17.49 -2.61
N GLU A 284 -5.61 17.76 -1.40
CA GLU A 284 -6.47 18.90 -1.04
C GLU A 284 -5.83 20.27 -1.31
N LEU A 285 -4.50 20.31 -1.41
CA LEU A 285 -3.75 21.51 -1.79
C LEU A 285 -3.49 21.59 -3.31
N GLY A 286 -3.75 20.52 -4.05
CA GLY A 286 -3.38 20.38 -5.45
C GLY A 286 -1.87 20.21 -5.66
N LEU A 287 -1.16 19.59 -4.70
CA LEU A 287 0.28 19.32 -4.85
C LEU A 287 0.55 18.39 -6.03
N ARG A 288 1.59 18.74 -6.78
CA ARG A 288 2.11 17.96 -7.90
C ARG A 288 3.24 17.04 -7.45
N GLU A 289 3.62 16.12 -8.32
CA GLU A 289 4.81 15.30 -8.17
C GLU A 289 6.05 16.16 -8.13
N SER A 290 6.95 15.87 -7.20
CA SER A 290 8.25 16.55 -7.09
C SER A 290 9.30 15.83 -7.93
N ASN A 291 10.21 16.59 -8.55
CA ASN A 291 11.35 16.02 -9.23
C ASN A 291 12.52 15.84 -8.23
N VAL A 292 12.65 14.64 -7.69
CA VAL A 292 13.75 14.31 -6.78
C VAL A 292 14.97 13.87 -7.60
N GLU A 293 16.10 14.57 -7.44
CA GLU A 293 17.37 14.21 -8.10
C GLU A 293 17.93 12.90 -7.54
N PHE A 294 18.64 12.13 -8.37
CA PHE A 294 19.15 10.79 -8.01
C PHE A 294 19.88 10.74 -6.66
N GLN A 295 20.75 11.71 -6.38
CA GLN A 295 21.49 11.77 -5.12
C GLN A 295 20.63 11.95 -3.88
N ASN A 296 19.39 12.39 -4.04
CA ASN A 296 18.43 12.61 -2.96
C ASN A 296 17.39 11.50 -2.85
N ILE A 297 17.37 10.54 -3.80
CA ILE A 297 16.42 9.42 -3.77
C ILE A 297 16.73 8.51 -2.58
N GLN A 298 15.70 8.24 -1.79
CA GLN A 298 15.73 7.29 -0.69
C GLN A 298 15.07 5.97 -1.05
N ASP A 299 14.06 5.99 -1.93
CA ASP A 299 13.30 4.81 -2.36
C ASP A 299 14.19 3.80 -3.09
N PRO A 300 14.36 2.56 -2.56
CA PRO A 300 15.12 1.50 -3.23
C PRO A 300 14.57 1.18 -4.61
N PHE A 301 13.24 1.26 -4.80
CA PHE A 301 12.60 1.00 -6.09
C PHE A 301 13.07 2.02 -7.15
N GLY A 302 13.13 3.31 -6.80
CA GLY A 302 13.67 4.34 -7.67
C GLY A 302 15.16 4.16 -7.97
N LYS A 303 15.95 3.72 -7.00
CA LYS A 303 17.38 3.44 -7.21
C LYS A 303 17.61 2.29 -8.18
N ASN A 304 16.80 1.22 -8.07
CA ASN A 304 16.94 0.01 -8.89
C ASN A 304 16.55 0.24 -10.36
N PHE A 305 15.61 1.14 -10.62
CA PHE A 305 15.05 1.36 -11.97
C PHE A 305 15.40 2.72 -12.59
N TRP A 306 16.33 3.47 -11.98
CA TRP A 306 16.80 4.73 -12.52
C TRP A 306 17.52 4.54 -13.88
N PRO A 307 17.33 5.44 -14.87
CA PRO A 307 16.50 6.67 -14.88
C PRO A 307 15.06 6.45 -15.37
N GLU A 308 14.68 5.24 -15.79
CA GLU A 308 13.39 4.92 -16.43
C GLU A 308 12.23 5.10 -15.46
N PHE A 309 12.48 4.82 -14.18
CA PHE A 309 11.54 5.06 -13.09
C PHE A 309 12.27 5.71 -11.90
N LYS A 310 11.79 6.89 -11.51
CA LYS A 310 12.43 7.68 -10.44
C LYS A 310 12.00 7.28 -9.03
N GLY A 311 11.21 6.23 -8.89
CA GLY A 311 10.68 5.79 -7.60
C GLY A 311 9.47 6.62 -7.15
N ARG A 312 9.19 6.49 -5.85
CA ARG A 312 7.99 7.05 -5.21
C ARG A 312 8.27 8.32 -4.38
N ASP A 313 9.52 8.74 -4.28
CA ASP A 313 9.92 9.86 -3.41
C ASP A 313 9.27 11.19 -3.83
N GLY A 314 8.96 11.36 -5.12
CA GLY A 314 8.31 12.55 -5.63
C GLY A 314 6.93 12.82 -5.04
N CYS A 315 6.17 11.78 -4.70
CA CYS A 315 4.87 11.92 -4.03
C CYS A 315 5.00 11.95 -2.50
N ARG A 316 6.17 11.59 -1.92
CA ARG A 316 6.41 11.46 -0.47
C ARG A 316 7.10 12.67 0.15
N ILE A 317 7.18 13.77 -0.57
CA ILE A 317 7.80 15.01 -0.07
C ILE A 317 7.14 15.50 1.23
N PRO A 318 7.89 16.23 2.09
CA PRO A 318 7.33 16.82 3.28
C PRO A 318 6.18 17.79 2.97
N MET A 319 5.14 17.76 3.82
CA MET A 319 3.96 18.61 3.69
C MET A 319 4.33 20.09 3.85
N PRO A 320 3.96 20.99 2.91
CA PRO A 320 4.26 22.42 3.01
C PRO A 320 3.18 23.13 3.86
N TRP A 321 3.50 23.39 5.13
CA TRP A 321 2.58 24.04 6.06
C TRP A 321 2.61 25.57 5.95
N ASP A 322 3.79 26.18 6.01
CA ASP A 322 3.97 27.65 5.98
C ASP A 322 5.22 28.05 5.21
N ALA A 323 5.04 28.81 4.14
CA ALA A 323 6.11 29.29 3.26
C ALA A 323 7.11 30.24 3.95
N LYS A 324 6.76 30.84 5.09
CA LYS A 324 7.62 31.74 5.85
C LYS A 324 8.50 31.01 6.86
N ALA A 325 8.12 29.78 7.22
CA ALA A 325 8.85 29.00 8.21
C ALA A 325 9.98 28.19 7.54
N LYS A 326 11.01 27.85 8.33
CA LYS A 326 12.09 26.95 7.90
C LYS A 326 11.49 25.61 7.45
N ASN A 327 12.01 25.07 6.34
CA ASN A 327 11.51 23.82 5.74
C ASN A 327 9.98 23.81 5.56
N PHE A 328 9.42 24.96 5.20
CA PHE A 328 7.97 25.14 5.05
C PHE A 328 7.13 24.75 6.28
N GLY A 329 7.72 24.86 7.48
CA GLY A 329 7.06 24.51 8.74
C GLY A 329 6.96 23.02 9.03
N PHE A 330 7.53 22.16 8.17
CA PHE A 330 7.51 20.72 8.38
C PHE A 330 8.43 20.27 9.51
N SER A 331 9.64 20.80 9.58
CA SER A 331 10.65 20.41 10.58
C SER A 331 11.66 21.51 10.83
N SER A 332 12.16 21.57 12.06
CA SER A 332 13.34 22.40 12.40
C SER A 332 14.66 21.79 11.88
N ASN A 333 14.68 20.50 11.63
CA ASN A 333 15.82 19.76 11.07
C ASN A 333 15.71 19.63 9.54
N ILE A 334 16.78 19.19 8.89
CA ILE A 334 16.78 18.91 7.45
C ILE A 334 15.82 17.73 7.20
N PRO A 335 14.78 17.90 6.35
CA PRO A 335 13.89 16.83 5.99
C PRO A 335 14.63 15.73 5.21
N TRP A 336 14.13 14.50 5.28
CA TRP A 336 14.71 13.34 4.57
C TRP A 336 14.60 13.44 3.04
N LEU A 337 13.60 14.20 2.55
CA LEU A 337 13.44 14.55 1.14
C LEU A 337 13.39 16.08 0.98
N PRO A 338 13.86 16.62 -0.14
CA PRO A 338 13.82 18.05 -0.40
C PRO A 338 12.38 18.56 -0.60
N ILE A 339 12.14 19.81 -0.24
CA ILE A 339 10.88 20.51 -0.55
C ILE A 339 11.17 21.53 -1.65
N GLU A 340 10.46 21.45 -2.76
CA GLU A 340 10.64 22.37 -3.86
C GLU A 340 10.08 23.77 -3.59
N LYS A 341 10.78 24.78 -4.05
CA LYS A 341 10.37 26.19 -3.89
C LYS A 341 9.02 26.52 -4.53
N GLN A 342 8.63 25.77 -5.57
CA GLN A 342 7.33 25.94 -6.24
C GLN A 342 6.13 25.75 -5.32
N TYR A 343 6.28 24.98 -4.22
CA TYR A 343 5.20 24.77 -3.24
C TYR A 343 4.90 25.97 -2.35
N LYS A 344 5.67 27.08 -2.46
CA LYS A 344 5.44 28.30 -1.68
C LYS A 344 3.99 28.81 -1.75
N ASN A 345 3.38 28.74 -2.92
CA ASN A 345 2.00 29.19 -3.13
C ASN A 345 0.96 28.10 -2.82
N LEU A 346 1.39 26.88 -2.56
CA LEU A 346 0.53 25.73 -2.25
C LEU A 346 0.57 25.34 -0.77
N CYS A 347 1.24 26.16 0.08
CA CYS A 347 1.28 25.93 1.52
C CYS A 347 -0.10 26.04 2.15
N VAL A 348 -0.35 25.25 3.19
CA VAL A 348 -1.60 25.28 3.96
C VAL A 348 -1.93 26.70 4.44
N ALA A 349 -0.97 27.38 5.09
CA ALA A 349 -1.16 28.75 5.59
C ALA A 349 -1.52 29.77 4.49
N THR A 350 -1.00 29.59 3.27
CA THR A 350 -1.33 30.45 2.13
C THR A 350 -2.75 30.15 1.63
N GLN A 351 -3.09 28.86 1.47
CA GLN A 351 -4.38 28.47 0.92
C GLN A 351 -5.56 28.73 1.86
N ILE A 352 -5.37 28.64 3.18
CA ILE A 352 -6.40 29.01 4.16
C ILE A 352 -6.87 30.47 3.96
N GLN A 353 -5.96 31.39 3.58
CA GLN A 353 -6.29 32.81 3.38
C GLN A 353 -6.91 33.11 2.01
N ASP A 354 -6.85 32.19 1.05
CA ASP A 354 -7.43 32.37 -0.27
C ASP A 354 -8.77 31.60 -0.38
N PRO A 355 -9.93 32.29 -0.38
CA PRO A 355 -11.24 31.66 -0.49
C PRO A 355 -11.42 30.89 -1.80
N ASN A 356 -10.58 31.14 -2.81
CA ASN A 356 -10.58 30.45 -4.09
C ASN A 356 -9.52 29.35 -4.18
N SER A 357 -8.83 29.00 -3.09
CA SER A 357 -7.86 27.91 -3.08
C SER A 357 -8.49 26.52 -3.29
N THR A 358 -7.65 25.54 -3.60
CA THR A 358 -8.10 24.14 -3.68
C THR A 358 -8.49 23.63 -2.29
N LEU A 359 -7.74 24.00 -1.24
CA LEU A 359 -8.03 23.63 0.14
C LEU A 359 -9.42 24.10 0.57
N ASN A 360 -9.70 25.42 0.43
CA ASN A 360 -10.99 25.97 0.81
C ASN A 360 -12.15 25.46 -0.07
N PHE A 361 -11.86 25.09 -1.32
CA PHE A 361 -12.85 24.43 -2.17
C PHE A 361 -13.18 23.03 -1.64
N THR A 362 -12.16 22.24 -1.30
CA THR A 362 -12.31 20.87 -0.76
C THR A 362 -13.08 20.89 0.55
N ASP A 363 -12.68 21.76 1.49
CA ASP A 363 -13.35 21.92 2.79
C ASP A 363 -14.85 22.26 2.67
N ARG A 364 -15.24 23.11 1.71
CA ARG A 364 -16.66 23.45 1.49
C ARG A 364 -17.48 22.31 0.82
N LYS A 365 -16.82 21.32 0.21
CA LYS A 365 -17.47 20.23 -0.52
C LYS A 365 -17.49 18.92 0.27
N SER A 366 -16.57 18.74 1.21
CA SER A 366 -16.54 17.61 2.14
C SER A 366 -17.54 17.78 3.28
#